data_6d0c6afc04572cf5563893fcaf3e4d3f
#
_entry.id   6d0c6afc04572cf5563893fcaf3e4d3f
#
_cell.length_a   1.000
_cell.length_b   1.000
_cell.length_c   1.000
_cell.angle_alpha   90.00
_cell.angle_beta   90.00
_cell.angle_gamma   90.00
#
_symmetry.space_group_name_H-M   'P 1'
#
loop_
_entity.id
_entity.type
_entity.pdbx_description
1 polymer ?
#
loop_
_entity_poly.entity_id
_entity_poly.type
_entity_poly.pdbx_seq_one_letter_code
_entity_poly.pdbx_strand_id
1 'polypeptide(L)'
;MEYYFTAEKLAVGYDNRPLIENIDFSLKRGEILTLIGPNGAGKSTILKSIARQLSLVSGTIYLDKSDVVTMNGNEFAKKMAVVLTDKLKTELMSCYDVVATGRYPYTGRFGVLSDEDKKAVDEAMELVNVLSLIHISEPTRRRGIS
;
A
#
# COMPACT_ATOMS: atom_id res chain seq x y z
N MET A 1 1.30 -25.25 11.25
CA MET A 1 1.96 -24.12 10.58
C MET A 1 0.93 -23.00 10.47
N GLU A 2 1.31 -21.79 10.83
CA GLU A 2 0.37 -20.69 10.99
C GLU A 2 0.33 -19.82 9.74
N TYR A 3 -0.88 -19.51 9.24
CA TYR A 3 -1.07 -18.58 8.13
C TYR A 3 -0.97 -17.14 8.64
N TYR A 4 -0.32 -16.30 7.86
CA TYR A 4 -0.20 -14.87 8.15
C TYR A 4 -1.32 -14.04 7.54
N PHE A 5 -1.82 -14.48 6.37
CA PHE A 5 -2.95 -13.88 5.68
C PHE A 5 -3.95 -14.97 5.33
N THR A 6 -5.24 -14.72 5.56
CA THR A 6 -6.32 -15.65 5.19
C THR A 6 -7.51 -14.85 4.67
N ALA A 7 -8.05 -15.25 3.52
CA ALA A 7 -9.32 -14.79 2.99
C ALA A 7 -10.30 -15.96 3.02
N GLU A 8 -11.48 -15.74 3.59
CA GLU A 8 -12.50 -16.76 3.78
C GLU A 8 -13.82 -16.32 3.15
N LYS A 9 -14.34 -17.11 2.21
CA LYS A 9 -15.62 -16.89 1.51
C LYS A 9 -15.78 -15.46 1.03
N LEU A 10 -14.69 -14.87 0.52
CA LEU A 10 -14.64 -13.48 0.17
C LEU A 10 -15.49 -13.24 -1.08
N ALA A 11 -16.37 -12.23 -1.01
CA ALA A 11 -17.01 -11.65 -2.18
C ALA A 11 -16.61 -10.18 -2.32
N VAL A 12 -16.17 -9.82 -3.51
CA VAL A 12 -15.67 -8.48 -3.85
C VAL A 12 -16.46 -7.90 -5.02
N GLY A 13 -16.67 -6.61 -5.00
CA GLY A 13 -17.45 -5.93 -6.04
C GLY A 13 -17.67 -4.46 -5.73
N TYR A 14 -18.71 -3.89 -6.32
CA TYR A 14 -19.06 -2.47 -6.21
C TYR A 14 -20.53 -2.35 -5.79
N ASP A 15 -20.87 -1.33 -4.99
CA ASP A 15 -22.24 -1.00 -4.58
C ASP A 15 -23.00 -2.21 -3.99
N ASN A 16 -22.32 -3.01 -3.14
CA ASN A 16 -22.82 -4.25 -2.57
C ASN A 16 -23.23 -5.32 -3.62
N ARG A 17 -22.79 -5.18 -4.86
CA ARG A 17 -22.99 -6.19 -5.90
C ARG A 17 -21.71 -6.96 -6.09
N PRO A 18 -21.70 -8.28 -5.89
CA PRO A 18 -20.51 -9.09 -6.07
C PRO A 18 -20.14 -9.19 -7.56
N LEU A 19 -18.87 -8.96 -7.84
CA LEU A 19 -18.25 -9.24 -9.14
C LEU A 19 -17.60 -10.62 -9.13
N ILE A 20 -17.03 -11.00 -8.00
CA ILE A 20 -16.40 -12.30 -7.78
C ILE A 20 -16.79 -12.76 -6.38
N GLU A 21 -17.13 -14.02 -6.26
CA GLU A 21 -17.57 -14.65 -5.01
C GLU A 21 -16.75 -15.92 -4.73
N ASN A 22 -16.86 -16.42 -3.52
CA ASN A 22 -16.26 -17.67 -3.07
C ASN A 22 -14.73 -17.71 -3.24
N ILE A 23 -14.08 -16.61 -2.89
CA ILE A 23 -12.62 -16.53 -2.91
C ILE A 23 -12.11 -17.00 -1.54
N ASP A 24 -11.34 -18.10 -1.56
CA ASP A 24 -10.68 -18.67 -0.39
C ASP A 24 -9.21 -18.86 -0.69
N PHE A 25 -8.34 -18.29 0.11
CA PHE A 25 -6.89 -18.57 0.06
C PHE A 25 -6.21 -18.16 1.37
N SER A 26 -5.04 -18.73 1.59
CA SER A 26 -4.22 -18.42 2.75
C SER A 26 -2.75 -18.34 2.36
N LEU A 27 -2.01 -17.46 3.02
CA LEU A 27 -0.58 -17.26 2.80
C LEU A 27 0.18 -17.33 4.13
N LYS A 28 1.32 -17.99 4.11
CA LYS A 28 2.29 -17.94 5.17
C LYS A 28 3.27 -16.78 4.95
N ARG A 29 4.04 -16.46 5.95
CA ARG A 29 5.15 -15.49 5.80
C ARG A 29 6.14 -15.99 4.74
N GLY A 30 6.56 -15.11 3.84
CA GLY A 30 7.50 -15.39 2.76
C GLY A 30 6.87 -16.06 1.52
N GLU A 31 5.58 -16.35 1.52
CA GLU A 31 4.89 -16.86 0.33
C GLU A 31 4.46 -15.72 -0.59
N ILE A 32 4.39 -16.01 -1.89
CA ILE A 32 3.93 -15.10 -2.94
C ILE A 32 2.69 -15.70 -3.59
N LEU A 33 1.61 -14.92 -3.65
CA LEU A 33 0.41 -15.25 -4.42
C LEU A 33 0.34 -14.38 -5.66
N THR A 34 0.18 -14.98 -6.82
CA THR A 34 0.01 -14.26 -8.09
C THR A 34 -1.41 -14.43 -8.62
N LEU A 35 -2.09 -13.33 -8.89
CA LEU A 35 -3.40 -13.32 -9.55
C LEU A 35 -3.23 -13.22 -11.06
N ILE A 36 -3.60 -14.26 -11.78
CA ILE A 36 -3.51 -14.36 -13.26
C ILE A 36 -4.92 -14.41 -13.85
N GLY A 37 -5.11 -13.76 -14.97
CA GLY A 37 -6.38 -13.77 -15.70
C GLY A 37 -6.47 -12.62 -16.70
N PRO A 38 -7.50 -12.62 -17.58
CA PRO A 38 -7.70 -11.57 -18.58
C PRO A 38 -7.98 -10.20 -17.94
N ASN A 39 -7.90 -9.15 -18.75
CA ASN A 39 -8.31 -7.82 -18.32
C ASN A 39 -9.83 -7.82 -18.04
N GLY A 40 -10.25 -7.13 -16.99
CA GLY A 40 -11.64 -7.13 -16.54
C GLY A 40 -12.04 -8.31 -15.64
N ALA A 41 -11.20 -9.31 -15.42
CA ALA A 41 -11.50 -10.46 -14.56
C ALA A 41 -11.60 -10.14 -13.05
N GLY A 42 -11.51 -8.85 -12.65
CA GLY A 42 -11.65 -8.43 -11.25
C GLY A 42 -10.40 -8.54 -10.38
N LYS A 43 -9.22 -8.83 -10.96
CA LYS A 43 -7.96 -8.90 -10.20
C LYS A 43 -7.68 -7.65 -9.36
N SER A 44 -7.83 -6.48 -9.97
CA SER A 44 -7.65 -5.19 -9.28
C SER A 44 -8.72 -4.95 -8.21
N THR A 45 -9.94 -5.46 -8.42
CA THR A 45 -11.02 -5.38 -7.42
C THR A 45 -10.68 -6.21 -6.20
N ILE A 46 -10.17 -7.43 -6.37
CA ILE A 46 -9.69 -8.27 -5.27
C ILE A 46 -8.58 -7.54 -4.49
N LEU A 47 -7.54 -7.04 -5.18
CA LEU A 47 -6.43 -6.35 -4.53
C LEU A 47 -6.87 -5.08 -3.79
N LYS A 48 -7.77 -4.27 -4.39
CA LYS A 48 -8.32 -3.08 -3.74
C LYS A 48 -9.17 -3.41 -2.51
N SER A 49 -9.92 -4.50 -2.56
CA SER A 49 -10.71 -4.96 -1.40
C SER A 49 -9.80 -5.46 -0.27
N ILE A 50 -8.76 -6.23 -0.59
CA ILE A 50 -7.74 -6.66 0.38
C ILE A 50 -7.04 -5.46 1.01
N ALA A 51 -6.72 -4.44 0.21
CA ALA A 51 -6.08 -3.19 0.67
C ALA A 51 -7.03 -2.21 1.36
N ARG A 52 -8.29 -2.59 1.63
CA ARG A 52 -9.33 -1.74 2.22
C ARG A 52 -9.64 -0.46 1.43
N GLN A 53 -9.30 -0.42 0.14
CA GLN A 53 -9.70 0.67 -0.76
C GLN A 53 -11.14 0.49 -1.28
N LEU A 54 -11.64 -0.74 -1.24
CA LEU A 54 -13.04 -1.10 -1.51
C LEU A 54 -13.58 -1.92 -0.35
N SER A 55 -14.82 -1.68 0.02
CA SER A 55 -15.50 -2.49 1.02
C SER A 55 -15.74 -3.91 0.48
N LEU A 56 -15.67 -4.89 1.38
CA LEU A 56 -16.07 -6.25 1.04
C LEU A 56 -17.58 -6.31 0.86
N VAL A 57 -18.05 -7.12 -0.08
CA VAL A 57 -19.46 -7.45 -0.20
C VAL A 57 -19.83 -8.49 0.86
N SER A 58 -19.00 -9.51 1.02
CA SER A 58 -19.11 -10.50 2.11
C SER A 58 -17.79 -11.22 2.34
N GLY A 59 -17.74 -12.08 3.34
CA GLY A 59 -16.55 -12.82 3.73
C GLY A 59 -15.68 -12.07 4.71
N THR A 60 -14.54 -12.67 5.06
CA THR A 60 -13.64 -12.12 6.07
C THR A 60 -12.20 -12.24 5.61
N ILE A 61 -11.40 -11.23 5.97
CA ILE A 61 -9.95 -11.23 5.76
C ILE A 61 -9.26 -11.15 7.13
N TYR A 62 -8.36 -12.07 7.37
CA TYR A 62 -7.51 -12.06 8.56
C TYR A 62 -6.08 -11.73 8.18
N LEU A 63 -5.46 -10.81 8.90
CA LEU A 63 -4.07 -10.48 8.83
C LEU A 63 -3.45 -10.68 10.22
N ASP A 64 -2.53 -11.63 10.34
CA ASP A 64 -1.91 -11.97 11.62
C ASP A 64 -2.98 -12.24 12.71
N LYS A 65 -3.97 -13.10 12.40
CA LYS A 65 -5.13 -13.49 13.23
C LYS A 65 -6.14 -12.38 13.55
N SER A 66 -5.92 -11.16 13.11
CA SER A 66 -6.83 -10.04 13.34
C SER A 66 -7.70 -9.83 12.12
N ASP A 67 -9.00 -9.64 12.33
CA ASP A 67 -9.92 -9.29 11.23
C ASP A 67 -9.57 -7.91 10.68
N VAL A 68 -9.26 -7.87 9.40
CA VAL A 68 -8.84 -6.65 8.68
C VAL A 68 -9.93 -5.59 8.73
N VAL A 69 -11.21 -5.95 8.70
CA VAL A 69 -12.33 -4.98 8.68
C VAL A 69 -12.42 -4.22 10.00
N THR A 70 -12.22 -4.93 11.12
CA THR A 70 -12.33 -4.36 12.48
C THR A 70 -11.02 -3.71 12.96
N MET A 71 -9.90 -4.02 12.30
CA MET A 71 -8.57 -3.51 12.66
C MET A 71 -8.51 -1.99 12.52
N ASN A 72 -7.87 -1.33 13.49
CA ASN A 72 -7.60 0.10 13.42
C ASN A 72 -6.77 0.43 12.16
N GLY A 73 -7.03 1.59 11.53
CA GLY A 73 -6.34 2.01 10.31
C GLY A 73 -4.82 2.10 10.45
N ASN A 74 -4.32 2.58 11.59
CA ASN A 74 -2.88 2.65 11.85
C ASN A 74 -2.26 1.27 12.04
N GLU A 75 -2.93 0.35 12.71
CA GLU A 75 -2.47 -1.04 12.83
C GLU A 75 -2.42 -1.74 11.47
N PHE A 76 -3.45 -1.57 10.67
CA PHE A 76 -3.49 -2.12 9.32
C PHE A 76 -2.34 -1.58 8.47
N ALA A 77 -2.12 -0.25 8.47
CA ALA A 77 -1.06 0.39 7.69
C ALA A 77 0.37 -0.01 8.14
N LYS A 78 0.55 -0.42 9.40
CA LYS A 78 1.83 -0.99 9.89
C LYS A 78 2.07 -2.43 9.41
N LYS A 79 1.03 -3.16 9.03
CA LYS A 79 1.10 -4.57 8.64
C LYS A 79 0.97 -4.79 7.14
N MET A 80 0.44 -3.81 6.39
CA MET A 80 0.13 -3.90 4.97
C MET A 80 0.75 -2.73 4.20
N ALA A 81 1.53 -3.03 3.19
CA ALA A 81 2.00 -2.06 2.20
C ALA A 81 1.38 -2.36 0.83
N VAL A 82 1.05 -1.32 0.08
CA VAL A 82 0.43 -1.44 -1.24
C VAL A 82 1.22 -0.63 -2.26
N VAL A 83 1.60 -1.27 -3.36
CA VAL A 83 2.19 -0.58 -4.52
C VAL A 83 1.09 -0.41 -5.56
N LEU A 84 0.77 0.84 -5.87
CA LEU A 84 -0.24 1.19 -6.87
C LEU A 84 0.42 1.39 -8.23
N THR A 85 -0.33 1.08 -9.30
CA THR A 85 0.10 1.33 -10.68
C THR A 85 -0.17 2.75 -11.15
N ASP A 86 -1.02 3.48 -10.42
CA ASP A 86 -1.37 4.87 -10.74
C ASP A 86 -0.22 5.81 -10.40
N LYS A 87 0.02 6.78 -11.28
CA LYS A 87 1.04 7.81 -11.02
C LYS A 87 0.58 8.70 -9.88
N LEU A 88 1.41 8.84 -8.87
CA LEU A 88 1.20 9.83 -7.81
C LEU A 88 1.29 11.23 -8.40
N LYS A 89 0.26 12.04 -8.21
CA LYS A 89 0.29 13.47 -8.53
C LYS A 89 0.93 14.22 -7.36
N THR A 90 2.25 14.36 -7.40
CA THR A 90 3.04 14.94 -6.31
C THR A 90 3.67 16.26 -6.73
N GLU A 91 2.87 17.18 -7.27
CA GLU A 91 3.37 18.42 -7.90
C GLU A 91 4.24 19.30 -6.96
N LEU A 92 4.11 19.14 -5.65
CA LEU A 92 4.82 19.95 -4.64
C LEU A 92 5.59 19.11 -3.61
N MET A 93 5.69 17.80 -3.78
CA MET A 93 6.38 16.91 -2.84
C MET A 93 7.73 16.48 -3.40
N SER A 94 8.76 16.51 -2.57
CA SER A 94 10.04 15.89 -2.90
C SER A 94 9.95 14.36 -2.83
N CYS A 95 10.94 13.64 -3.39
CA CYS A 95 11.02 12.19 -3.24
C CYS A 95 11.07 11.78 -1.76
N TYR A 96 11.78 12.55 -0.93
CA TYR A 96 11.84 12.34 0.51
C TYR A 96 10.45 12.44 1.14
N ASP A 97 9.67 13.46 0.81
CA ASP A 97 8.33 13.65 1.36
C ASP A 97 7.41 12.48 1.00
N VAL A 98 7.51 11.97 -0.24
CA VAL A 98 6.73 10.82 -0.67
C VAL A 98 7.09 9.57 0.13
N VAL A 99 8.37 9.27 0.30
CA VAL A 99 8.82 8.12 1.10
C VAL A 99 8.44 8.31 2.57
N ALA A 100 8.55 9.53 3.10
CA ALA A 100 8.20 9.87 4.46
C ALA A 100 6.72 9.64 4.78
N THR A 101 5.80 9.70 3.79
CA THR A 101 4.38 9.36 4.01
C THR A 101 4.19 7.94 4.53
N GLY A 102 5.09 7.02 4.19
CA GLY A 102 5.08 5.64 4.71
C GLY A 102 5.29 5.54 6.22
N ARG A 103 5.77 6.61 6.86
CA ARG A 103 5.97 6.67 8.31
C ARG A 103 4.76 7.21 9.07
N TYR A 104 3.73 7.77 8.42
CA TYR A 104 2.55 8.30 9.11
C TYR A 104 1.90 7.36 10.13
N PRO A 105 1.81 6.04 9.91
CA PRO A 105 1.25 5.14 10.92
C PRO A 105 2.06 5.07 12.22
N TYR A 106 3.31 5.51 12.20
CA TYR A 106 4.25 5.49 13.33
C TYR A 106 4.37 6.85 14.01
N THR A 107 4.02 7.94 13.31
CA THR A 107 4.06 9.28 13.86
C THR A 107 2.89 9.54 14.82
N GLY A 108 3.05 10.47 15.73
CA GLY A 108 1.99 10.90 16.63
C GLY A 108 0.93 11.76 15.90
N ARG A 109 0.03 12.35 16.70
CA ARG A 109 -1.13 13.14 16.22
C ARG A 109 -0.76 14.31 15.29
N PHE A 110 0.45 14.81 15.39
CA PHE A 110 0.94 15.95 14.59
C PHE A 110 1.73 15.55 13.35
N GLY A 111 1.90 14.26 13.08
CA GLY A 111 2.64 13.77 11.91
C GLY A 111 4.13 14.12 11.89
N VAL A 112 4.70 14.49 13.04
CA VAL A 112 6.12 14.86 13.13
C VAL A 112 6.98 13.61 13.13
N LEU A 113 7.94 13.56 12.21
CA LEU A 113 8.88 12.44 12.11
C LEU A 113 9.89 12.50 13.27
N SER A 114 10.03 11.40 14.00
CA SER A 114 11.11 11.19 14.95
C SER A 114 12.44 10.96 14.22
N ASP A 115 13.55 10.94 14.94
CA ASP A 115 14.85 10.63 14.33
C ASP A 115 14.92 9.16 13.84
N GLU A 116 14.20 8.24 14.49
CA GLU A 116 14.03 6.87 14.01
C GLU A 116 13.24 6.81 12.70
N ASP A 117 12.19 7.64 12.56
CA ASP A 117 11.42 7.72 11.33
C ASP A 117 12.27 8.27 10.18
N LYS A 118 13.04 9.32 10.41
CA LYS A 118 13.96 9.89 9.41
C LYS A 118 14.98 8.87 8.94
N LYS A 119 15.60 8.14 9.89
CA LYS A 119 16.54 7.07 9.58
C LYS A 119 15.89 5.98 8.72
N ALA A 120 14.66 5.56 9.05
CA ALA A 120 13.93 4.58 8.27
C ALA A 120 13.60 5.06 6.85
N VAL A 121 13.34 6.37 6.66
CA VAL A 121 13.15 6.99 5.33
C VAL A 121 14.45 6.95 4.54
N ASP A 122 15.57 7.34 5.14
CA ASP A 122 16.89 7.35 4.50
C ASP A 122 17.29 5.93 4.07
N GLU A 123 17.14 4.95 4.95
CA GLU A 123 17.40 3.52 4.66
C GLU A 123 16.53 3.01 3.50
N ALA A 124 15.24 3.38 3.47
CA ALA A 124 14.34 2.98 2.38
C ALA A 124 14.73 3.62 1.05
N MET A 125 15.18 4.88 1.06
CA MET A 125 15.65 5.58 -0.14
C MET A 125 16.95 4.97 -0.67
N GLU A 126 17.87 4.59 0.21
CA GLU A 126 19.10 3.89 -0.16
C GLU A 126 18.80 2.53 -0.80
N LEU A 127 17.88 1.77 -0.21
CA LEU A 127 17.54 0.41 -0.65
C LEU A 127 17.02 0.39 -2.10
N VAL A 128 16.28 1.41 -2.52
CA VAL A 128 15.76 1.52 -3.90
C VAL A 128 16.65 2.37 -4.83
N ASN A 129 17.84 2.75 -4.40
CA ASN A 129 18.79 3.59 -5.16
C ASN A 129 18.22 4.94 -5.63
N VAL A 130 17.21 5.47 -4.93
CA VAL A 130 16.57 6.74 -5.30
C VAL A 130 17.53 7.92 -5.11
N LEU A 131 18.51 7.80 -4.20
CA LEU A 131 19.52 8.84 -3.96
C LEU A 131 20.31 9.19 -5.22
N SER A 132 20.52 8.25 -6.14
CA SER A 132 21.17 8.51 -7.43
C SER A 132 20.30 9.34 -8.38
N LEU A 133 18.99 9.36 -8.20
CA LEU A 133 18.03 10.07 -9.05
C LEU A 133 17.78 11.51 -8.59
N ILE A 134 18.09 11.86 -7.33
CA ILE A 134 17.90 13.21 -6.80
C ILE A 134 18.81 14.22 -7.52
N HIS A 135 19.99 13.78 -7.97
CA HIS A 135 20.90 14.61 -8.74
C HIS A 135 20.49 14.86 -10.21
N ILE A 136 19.47 14.15 -10.71
CA ILE A 136 18.99 14.27 -12.10
C ILE A 136 17.81 15.25 -12.22
N SER A 137 17.11 15.57 -11.12
CA SER A 137 15.87 16.35 -11.10
C SER A 137 15.99 17.78 -10.56
N GLU A 138 17.18 18.39 -10.57
CA GLU A 138 17.22 19.85 -10.46
C GLU A 138 16.65 20.46 -11.75
N PRO A 139 15.50 21.15 -11.70
CA PRO A 139 15.02 21.88 -12.86
C PRO A 139 16.04 22.99 -13.12
N THR A 140 16.76 22.88 -14.22
CA THR A 140 17.59 23.97 -14.75
C THR A 140 16.66 25.19 -14.90
N ARG A 141 16.70 26.08 -13.94
CA ARG A 141 16.08 27.41 -14.04
C ARG A 141 16.75 28.09 -15.23
N ARG A 142 16.13 28.00 -16.41
CA ARG A 142 16.49 28.90 -17.52
C ARG A 142 16.23 30.31 -17.02
N ARG A 143 17.27 31.02 -16.63
CA ARG A 143 17.27 32.47 -16.58
C ARG A 143 16.99 32.96 -17.99
N GLY A 144 15.78 33.44 -18.23
CA GLY A 144 15.48 34.25 -19.38
C GLY A 144 16.34 35.52 -19.28
N ILE A 145 17.22 35.69 -20.25
CA ILE A 145 17.90 36.96 -20.48
C ILE A 145 16.98 37.76 -21.40
N SER A 146 16.62 38.92 -20.94
CA SER A 146 15.92 39.99 -21.66
C SER A 146 16.58 40.35 -22.97
#